data_2a995756c6000e9424fdfd8feb6dfbc0
#
_entry.id   2a995756c6000e9424fdfd8feb6dfbc0
#
_cell.length_a   1.000
_cell.length_b   1.000
_cell.length_c   1.000
_cell.angle_alpha   90.00
_cell.angle_beta   90.00
_cell.angle_gamma   90.00
#
_symmetry.space_group_name_H-M   'P 1'
#
loop_
_entity.id
_entity.type
_entity.pdbx_description
1 polymer ?
#
loop_
_entity_poly.entity_id
_entity_poly.type
_entity_poly.pdbx_seq_one_letter_code
_entity_poly.pdbx_strand_id
1 'polypeptide(L)'
;MTNYRWTICAMLFFATTVNYLDRQVLSLTWDEFIKPEFHWDESHYGTITSVFSIVYAICMLFAGRFIDWMGTKKGYLWAIGVWSFGACLHAGCGIATEHYVGMNSAAELIAATGDVVVILATVSMYFFLAARCILALGEAGNFPAAIKVTAEYFPKKDRAYATSIFNAGASIGALVAPISIPLLAKAWGWEMAFIVIGALGFVWMGLWVFMYTTPEKSKHVNKAELEYIEQDKNEKDVVVVEEEHEKKIGFLQCFTFKQTWAFVVGKFMTDGVWWFFLFWTPSYLNTQFGIKTSDPLGMGLIFTLYAITMLSIYGGKLPTIFINRSGMNPYAARMKAMLIFAFFPLLVLLAQPLGTISPWFPVIMIGIGGAAHQSWSDNIFSTVGDMFPKSAIATVTGIGGMAGGVGSMILQKVAGNLFVYADATQMTFMGFTGKPAGYFIIFCVCAVAYLIGWIIMKILVPKYKVIVLE
;
A
#
# COMPACT_ATOMS: atom_id res chain seq x y z
N MET A 1 16.87 -32.65 -5.87
CA MET A 1 15.85 -31.72 -5.36
C MET A 1 15.40 -30.87 -6.54
N THR A 2 14.07 -30.78 -6.80
CA THR A 2 13.52 -30.14 -8.00
C THR A 2 13.44 -28.60 -7.90
N ASN A 3 13.50 -28.02 -6.73
CA ASN A 3 13.44 -26.57 -6.50
C ASN A 3 12.12 -25.89 -6.99
N TYR A 4 11.04 -26.64 -7.12
CA TYR A 4 9.76 -26.12 -7.61
C TYR A 4 9.15 -25.03 -6.70
N ARG A 5 9.48 -25.05 -5.40
CA ARG A 5 9.08 -24.00 -4.44
C ARG A 5 9.46 -22.58 -4.92
N TRP A 6 10.58 -22.44 -5.65
CA TRP A 6 10.99 -21.13 -6.19
C TRP A 6 10.14 -20.69 -7.38
N THR A 7 9.61 -21.64 -8.16
CA THR A 7 8.61 -21.34 -9.20
C THR A 7 7.32 -20.79 -8.57
N ILE A 8 6.88 -21.39 -7.47
CA ILE A 8 5.74 -20.87 -6.70
C ILE A 8 6.07 -19.48 -6.11
N CYS A 9 7.28 -19.27 -5.59
CA CYS A 9 7.72 -17.94 -5.13
C CYS A 9 7.71 -16.90 -6.25
N ALA A 10 8.12 -17.26 -7.46
CA ALA A 10 8.03 -16.39 -8.64
C ALA A 10 6.57 -16.03 -8.99
N MET A 11 5.63 -16.95 -8.80
CA MET A 11 4.21 -16.67 -8.97
C MET A 11 3.70 -15.66 -7.92
N LEU A 12 4.16 -15.75 -6.67
CA LEU A 12 3.84 -14.77 -5.62
C LEU A 12 4.43 -13.39 -5.93
N PHE A 13 5.66 -13.35 -6.43
CA PHE A 13 6.31 -12.13 -6.90
C PHE A 13 5.50 -11.48 -8.02
N PHE A 14 5.07 -12.25 -9.02
CA PHE A 14 4.25 -11.74 -10.12
C PHE A 14 2.89 -11.21 -9.62
N ALA A 15 2.19 -11.93 -8.74
CA ALA A 15 0.94 -11.47 -8.14
C ALA A 15 1.11 -10.12 -7.42
N THR A 16 2.18 -9.99 -6.62
CA THR A 16 2.46 -8.75 -5.88
C THR A 16 2.84 -7.61 -6.82
N THR A 17 3.56 -7.89 -7.90
CA THR A 17 3.88 -6.89 -8.95
C THR A 17 2.61 -6.35 -9.58
N VAL A 18 1.70 -7.22 -10.02
CA VAL A 18 0.42 -6.82 -10.62
C VAL A 18 -0.44 -6.05 -9.63
N ASN A 19 -0.51 -6.49 -8.38
CA ASN A 19 -1.25 -5.82 -7.31
C ASN A 19 -0.82 -4.35 -7.14
N TYR A 20 0.48 -4.07 -7.16
CA TYR A 20 1.01 -2.71 -7.07
C TYR A 20 0.84 -1.90 -8.35
N LEU A 21 0.86 -2.54 -9.52
CA LEU A 21 0.49 -1.89 -10.77
C LEU A 21 -0.97 -1.43 -10.76
N ASP A 22 -1.91 -2.32 -10.44
CA ASP A 22 -3.35 -2.01 -10.37
C ASP A 22 -3.65 -0.84 -9.42
N ARG A 23 -2.98 -0.82 -8.28
CA ARG A 23 -3.14 0.25 -7.29
C ARG A 23 -2.80 1.63 -7.81
N GLN A 24 -1.82 1.73 -8.71
CA GLN A 24 -1.33 2.99 -9.24
C GLN A 24 -2.05 3.46 -10.52
N VAL A 25 -2.85 2.61 -11.18
CA VAL A 25 -3.49 3.01 -12.45
C VAL A 25 -4.29 4.30 -12.28
N LEU A 26 -5.14 4.39 -11.25
CA LEU A 26 -5.94 5.58 -11.03
C LEU A 26 -5.07 6.82 -10.74
N SER A 27 -4.04 6.70 -9.88
CA SER A 27 -3.21 7.86 -9.52
C SER A 27 -2.41 8.43 -10.68
N LEU A 28 -2.04 7.58 -11.64
CA LEU A 28 -1.26 7.98 -12.82
C LEU A 28 -2.13 8.42 -14.00
N THR A 29 -3.43 8.18 -13.95
CA THR A 29 -4.35 8.51 -15.06
C THR A 29 -5.38 9.58 -14.71
N TRP A 30 -5.72 9.78 -13.44
CA TRP A 30 -6.86 10.61 -13.07
C TRP A 30 -6.70 12.09 -13.45
N ASP A 31 -5.55 12.69 -13.17
CA ASP A 31 -5.36 14.15 -13.30
C ASP A 31 -5.22 14.58 -14.77
N GLU A 32 -4.58 13.75 -15.58
CA GLU A 32 -4.33 14.06 -17.01
C GLU A 32 -5.49 13.61 -17.91
N PHE A 33 -6.08 12.44 -17.65
CA PHE A 33 -7.04 11.82 -18.58
C PHE A 33 -8.48 11.81 -18.05
N ILE A 34 -8.71 11.39 -16.80
CA ILE A 34 -10.04 11.17 -16.24
C ILE A 34 -10.69 12.48 -15.79
N LYS A 35 -9.91 13.35 -15.14
CA LYS A 35 -10.37 14.63 -14.62
C LYS A 35 -10.98 15.54 -15.69
N PRO A 36 -10.38 15.72 -16.89
CA PRO A 36 -10.97 16.53 -17.93
C PRO A 36 -12.27 15.92 -18.49
N GLU A 37 -12.36 14.59 -18.55
CA GLU A 37 -13.52 13.88 -19.10
C GLU A 37 -14.75 13.99 -18.19
N PHE A 38 -14.55 13.83 -16.88
CA PHE A 38 -15.67 13.85 -15.92
C PHE A 38 -15.76 15.14 -15.11
N HIS A 39 -14.97 16.15 -15.44
CA HIS A 39 -14.92 17.44 -14.72
C HIS A 39 -14.68 17.29 -13.22
N TRP A 40 -13.81 16.34 -12.83
CA TRP A 40 -13.47 16.13 -11.42
C TRP A 40 -12.62 17.28 -10.89
N ASP A 41 -12.78 17.52 -9.60
CA ASP A 41 -11.84 18.27 -8.79
C ASP A 41 -11.09 17.33 -7.82
N GLU A 42 -10.18 17.89 -7.06
CA GLU A 42 -9.37 17.16 -6.09
C GLU A 42 -10.22 16.56 -4.95
N SER A 43 -11.40 17.10 -4.66
CA SER A 43 -12.32 16.55 -3.66
C SER A 43 -12.95 15.23 -4.11
N HIS A 44 -13.28 15.10 -5.40
CA HIS A 44 -13.79 13.86 -5.98
C HIS A 44 -12.73 12.76 -5.86
N TYR A 45 -11.49 13.03 -6.31
CA TYR A 45 -10.38 12.08 -6.20
C TYR A 45 -10.02 11.75 -4.74
N GLY A 46 -9.97 12.76 -3.86
CA GLY A 46 -9.76 12.58 -2.42
C GLY A 46 -10.85 11.72 -1.77
N THR A 47 -12.09 11.80 -2.24
CA THR A 47 -13.19 10.94 -1.76
C THR A 47 -12.96 9.48 -2.16
N ILE A 48 -12.61 9.22 -3.44
CA ILE A 48 -12.36 7.87 -3.95
C ILE A 48 -11.19 7.23 -3.19
N THR A 49 -10.07 7.94 -3.04
CA THR A 49 -8.88 7.43 -2.34
C THR A 49 -9.10 7.27 -0.84
N SER A 50 -9.89 8.13 -0.23
CA SER A 50 -10.32 8.04 1.17
C SER A 50 -11.14 6.78 1.44
N VAL A 51 -12.19 6.56 0.65
CA VAL A 51 -13.05 5.37 0.79
C VAL A 51 -12.29 4.09 0.46
N PHE A 52 -11.43 4.10 -0.55
CA PHE A 52 -10.52 2.98 -0.83
C PHE A 52 -9.68 2.61 0.39
N SER A 53 -9.08 3.59 1.05
CA SER A 53 -8.21 3.37 2.21
C SER A 53 -8.95 2.67 3.36
N ILE A 54 -10.16 3.11 3.69
CA ILE A 54 -10.92 2.50 4.79
C ILE A 54 -11.48 1.13 4.41
N VAL A 55 -11.99 0.95 3.20
CA VAL A 55 -12.49 -0.34 2.73
C VAL A 55 -11.36 -1.37 2.70
N TYR A 56 -10.20 -1.00 2.16
CA TYR A 56 -9.00 -1.86 2.16
C TYR A 56 -8.60 -2.26 3.58
N ALA A 57 -8.56 -1.31 4.51
CA ALA A 57 -8.19 -1.56 5.91
C ALA A 57 -9.16 -2.50 6.62
N ILE A 58 -10.47 -2.34 6.41
CA ILE A 58 -11.50 -3.24 6.94
C ILE A 58 -11.35 -4.64 6.34
N CYS A 59 -11.18 -4.72 5.02
CA CYS A 59 -11.02 -6.00 4.32
C CYS A 59 -9.77 -6.76 4.79
N MET A 60 -8.68 -6.07 5.09
CA MET A 60 -7.45 -6.67 5.64
C MET A 60 -7.68 -7.44 6.94
N LEU A 61 -8.61 -6.99 7.81
CA LEU A 61 -8.94 -7.69 9.06
C LEU A 61 -9.54 -9.08 8.82
N PHE A 62 -10.26 -9.24 7.72
CA PHE A 62 -11.01 -10.47 7.41
C PHE A 62 -10.31 -11.34 6.35
N ALA A 63 -9.42 -10.76 5.57
CA ALA A 63 -8.80 -11.42 4.42
C ALA A 63 -8.07 -12.71 4.80
N GLY A 64 -7.32 -12.72 5.91
CA GLY A 64 -6.62 -13.92 6.38
C GLY A 64 -7.59 -15.07 6.71
N ARG A 65 -8.68 -14.76 7.43
CA ARG A 65 -9.71 -15.76 7.77
C ARG A 65 -10.45 -16.27 6.53
N PHE A 66 -10.69 -15.39 5.57
CA PHE A 66 -11.29 -15.77 4.29
C PHE A 66 -10.40 -16.76 3.52
N ILE A 67 -9.09 -16.49 3.42
CA ILE A 67 -8.13 -17.39 2.78
C ILE A 67 -8.04 -18.73 3.52
N ASP A 68 -8.12 -18.73 4.86
CA ASP A 68 -8.12 -19.96 5.67
C ASP A 68 -9.38 -20.79 5.44
N TRP A 69 -10.54 -20.15 5.38
CA TRP A 69 -11.83 -20.82 5.15
C TRP A 69 -11.94 -21.39 3.74
N MET A 70 -11.57 -20.64 2.71
CA MET A 70 -11.64 -21.07 1.31
C MET A 70 -10.57 -22.10 0.93
N GLY A 71 -9.48 -22.17 1.71
CA GLY A 71 -8.25 -22.85 1.35
C GLY A 71 -7.38 -22.04 0.39
N THR A 72 -6.08 -22.22 0.47
CA THR A 72 -5.06 -21.39 -0.18
C THR A 72 -5.28 -21.22 -1.68
N LYS A 73 -5.48 -22.33 -2.42
CA LYS A 73 -5.66 -22.26 -3.89
C LYS A 73 -6.86 -21.44 -4.28
N LYS A 74 -8.03 -21.77 -3.74
CA LYS A 74 -9.30 -21.14 -4.10
C LYS A 74 -9.38 -19.71 -3.55
N GLY A 75 -8.97 -19.52 -2.30
CA GLY A 75 -8.98 -18.18 -1.67
C GLY A 75 -8.13 -17.19 -2.42
N TYR A 76 -6.93 -17.59 -2.88
CA TYR A 76 -6.08 -16.71 -3.66
C TYR A 76 -6.66 -16.43 -5.06
N LEU A 77 -7.22 -17.44 -5.74
CA LEU A 77 -7.94 -17.23 -7.01
C LEU A 77 -9.10 -16.24 -6.86
N TRP A 78 -9.89 -16.37 -5.80
CA TRP A 78 -10.98 -15.43 -5.54
C TRP A 78 -10.47 -14.02 -5.27
N ALA A 79 -9.45 -13.86 -4.46
CA ALA A 79 -8.86 -12.56 -4.18
C ALA A 79 -8.40 -11.87 -5.46
N ILE A 80 -7.61 -12.58 -6.31
CA ILE A 80 -7.10 -12.04 -7.56
C ILE A 80 -8.23 -11.81 -8.58
N GLY A 81 -9.18 -12.71 -8.68
CA GLY A 81 -10.33 -12.56 -9.57
C GLY A 81 -11.17 -11.34 -9.24
N VAL A 82 -11.44 -11.09 -7.95
CA VAL A 82 -12.21 -9.93 -7.49
C VAL A 82 -11.45 -8.63 -7.77
N TRP A 83 -10.15 -8.56 -7.47
CA TRP A 83 -9.41 -7.34 -7.75
C TRP A 83 -9.25 -7.08 -9.24
N SER A 84 -8.95 -8.12 -10.05
CA SER A 84 -8.81 -7.97 -11.50
C SER A 84 -10.12 -7.54 -12.17
N PHE A 85 -11.24 -8.08 -11.69
CA PHE A 85 -12.56 -7.66 -12.10
C PHE A 85 -12.82 -6.19 -11.69
N GLY A 86 -12.51 -5.82 -10.45
CA GLY A 86 -12.60 -4.44 -9.97
C GLY A 86 -11.73 -3.47 -10.78
N ALA A 87 -10.51 -3.88 -11.16
CA ALA A 87 -9.65 -3.10 -12.05
C ALA A 87 -10.30 -2.87 -13.41
N CYS A 88 -10.77 -3.94 -14.06
CA CYS A 88 -11.43 -3.83 -15.36
C CYS A 88 -12.76 -3.03 -15.29
N LEU A 89 -13.48 -3.08 -14.17
CA LEU A 89 -14.72 -2.29 -14.00
C LEU A 89 -14.49 -0.79 -14.11
N HIS A 90 -13.30 -0.29 -13.72
CA HIS A 90 -12.99 1.13 -13.88
C HIS A 90 -13.12 1.58 -15.35
N ALA A 91 -12.73 0.73 -16.30
CA ALA A 91 -12.87 1.02 -17.72
C ALA A 91 -14.33 1.18 -18.18
N GLY A 92 -15.26 0.53 -17.48
CA GLY A 92 -16.69 0.66 -17.78
C GLY A 92 -17.35 1.90 -17.16
N CYS A 93 -16.65 2.63 -16.28
CA CYS A 93 -17.24 3.79 -15.59
C CYS A 93 -17.59 4.92 -16.55
N GLY A 94 -16.85 5.11 -17.64
CA GLY A 94 -17.16 6.07 -18.71
C GLY A 94 -18.49 5.74 -19.36
N ILE A 95 -18.65 4.54 -19.87
CA ILE A 95 -19.88 4.06 -20.53
C ILE A 95 -21.08 4.13 -19.58
N ALA A 96 -20.89 3.74 -18.29
CA ALA A 96 -21.95 3.82 -17.29
C ALA A 96 -22.40 5.26 -17.04
N THR A 97 -21.45 6.20 -17.02
CA THR A 97 -21.72 7.63 -16.85
C THR A 97 -22.44 8.20 -18.07
N GLU A 98 -21.96 7.93 -19.30
CA GLU A 98 -22.61 8.31 -20.55
C GLU A 98 -24.08 7.89 -20.58
N HIS A 99 -24.33 6.62 -20.28
CA HIS A 99 -25.68 6.07 -20.25
C HIS A 99 -26.57 6.74 -19.20
N TYR A 100 -26.03 7.05 -18.01
CA TYR A 100 -26.79 7.66 -16.91
C TYR A 100 -27.19 9.11 -17.24
N VAL A 101 -26.26 9.89 -17.82
CA VAL A 101 -26.53 11.31 -18.16
C VAL A 101 -27.17 11.50 -19.54
N GLY A 102 -27.34 10.42 -20.31
CA GLY A 102 -27.95 10.45 -21.66
C GLY A 102 -27.03 11.05 -22.73
N MET A 103 -25.71 10.93 -22.55
CA MET A 103 -24.69 11.30 -23.53
C MET A 103 -24.16 10.04 -24.27
N ASN A 104 -23.61 10.21 -25.47
CA ASN A 104 -23.25 9.09 -26.34
C ASN A 104 -21.75 8.92 -26.57
N SER A 105 -20.93 9.81 -26.02
CA SER A 105 -19.48 9.76 -26.22
C SER A 105 -18.70 10.53 -25.17
N ALA A 106 -17.44 10.13 -24.95
CA ALA A 106 -16.50 10.85 -24.08
C ALA A 106 -16.30 12.32 -24.53
N ALA A 107 -16.40 12.59 -25.84
CA ALA A 107 -16.32 13.97 -26.37
C ALA A 107 -17.49 14.85 -25.88
N GLU A 108 -18.68 14.28 -25.77
CA GLU A 108 -19.85 14.98 -25.21
C GLU A 108 -19.68 15.21 -23.71
N LEU A 109 -19.13 14.26 -22.98
CA LEU A 109 -18.80 14.41 -21.55
C LEU A 109 -17.83 15.57 -21.33
N ILE A 110 -16.74 15.62 -22.10
CA ILE A 110 -15.70 16.68 -22.03
C ILE A 110 -16.31 18.05 -22.36
N ALA A 111 -17.20 18.09 -23.35
CA ALA A 111 -17.85 19.34 -23.81
C ALA A 111 -19.03 19.80 -22.94
N ALA A 112 -19.42 19.02 -21.93
CA ALA A 112 -20.55 19.33 -21.06
C ALA A 112 -20.34 20.65 -20.29
N THR A 113 -21.42 21.42 -20.13
CA THR A 113 -21.41 22.71 -19.43
C THR A 113 -22.67 22.88 -18.58
N GLY A 114 -22.64 23.82 -17.64
CA GLY A 114 -23.78 24.14 -16.78
C GLY A 114 -24.03 23.07 -15.68
N ASP A 115 -25.27 22.92 -15.25
CA ASP A 115 -25.66 22.08 -14.12
C ASP A 115 -25.38 20.58 -14.33
N VAL A 116 -25.32 20.14 -15.60
CA VAL A 116 -25.02 18.75 -15.96
C VAL A 116 -23.62 18.35 -15.52
N VAL A 117 -22.66 19.27 -15.49
CA VAL A 117 -21.28 19.02 -15.05
C VAL A 117 -21.22 18.49 -13.62
N VAL A 118 -22.03 19.06 -12.71
CA VAL A 118 -22.07 18.64 -11.30
C VAL A 118 -22.63 17.23 -11.17
N ILE A 119 -23.70 16.93 -11.95
CA ILE A 119 -24.28 15.58 -11.97
C ILE A 119 -23.27 14.58 -12.52
N LEU A 120 -22.64 14.91 -13.64
CA LEU A 120 -21.65 14.09 -14.32
C LEU A 120 -20.47 13.77 -13.42
N ALA A 121 -19.86 14.77 -12.78
CA ALA A 121 -18.75 14.58 -11.86
C ALA A 121 -19.15 13.69 -10.66
N THR A 122 -20.33 13.95 -10.09
CA THR A 122 -20.82 13.19 -8.92
C THR A 122 -21.11 11.73 -9.28
N VAL A 123 -21.83 11.49 -10.37
CA VAL A 123 -22.23 10.14 -10.79
C VAL A 123 -21.02 9.30 -11.20
N SER A 124 -20.12 9.85 -12.00
CA SER A 124 -18.87 9.17 -12.38
C SER A 124 -18.02 8.84 -11.16
N MET A 125 -17.90 9.77 -10.20
CA MET A 125 -17.20 9.52 -8.94
C MET A 125 -17.79 8.29 -8.21
N TYR A 126 -19.11 8.15 -8.13
CA TYR A 126 -19.73 6.99 -7.48
C TYR A 126 -19.48 5.68 -8.23
N PHE A 127 -19.46 5.68 -9.57
CA PHE A 127 -19.09 4.49 -10.33
C PHE A 127 -17.63 4.09 -10.10
N PHE A 128 -16.71 5.05 -10.15
CA PHE A 128 -15.30 4.80 -9.82
C PHE A 128 -15.11 4.34 -8.37
N LEU A 129 -15.85 4.92 -7.44
CA LEU A 129 -15.84 4.53 -6.03
C LEU A 129 -16.29 3.08 -5.85
N ALA A 130 -17.37 2.66 -6.50
CA ALA A 130 -17.86 1.29 -6.45
C ALA A 130 -16.81 0.30 -7.02
N ALA A 131 -16.25 0.60 -8.19
CA ALA A 131 -15.20 -0.20 -8.80
C ALA A 131 -13.96 -0.28 -7.89
N ARG A 132 -13.60 0.83 -7.24
CA ARG A 132 -12.46 0.91 -6.31
C ARG A 132 -12.68 0.12 -5.02
N CYS A 133 -13.91 0.06 -4.51
CA CYS A 133 -14.26 -0.78 -3.37
C CYS A 133 -14.14 -2.27 -3.70
N ILE A 134 -14.57 -2.68 -4.89
CA ILE A 134 -14.42 -4.06 -5.37
C ILE A 134 -12.94 -4.42 -5.51
N LEU A 135 -12.14 -3.52 -6.09
CA LEU A 135 -10.69 -3.66 -6.18
C LEU A 135 -10.07 -3.87 -4.79
N ALA A 136 -10.39 -3.00 -3.82
CA ALA A 136 -9.88 -3.06 -2.46
C ALA A 136 -10.20 -4.38 -1.76
N LEU A 137 -11.41 -4.90 -1.95
CA LEU A 137 -11.85 -6.18 -1.40
C LEU A 137 -10.95 -7.34 -1.87
N GLY A 138 -10.62 -7.37 -3.15
CA GLY A 138 -9.73 -8.38 -3.71
C GLY A 138 -8.27 -8.18 -3.32
N GLU A 139 -7.75 -6.95 -3.42
CA GLU A 139 -6.35 -6.63 -3.12
C GLU A 139 -5.95 -6.96 -1.68
N ALA A 140 -6.86 -6.80 -0.73
CA ALA A 140 -6.60 -7.11 0.68
C ALA A 140 -6.22 -8.58 0.91
N GLY A 141 -6.63 -9.50 0.03
CA GLY A 141 -6.33 -10.93 0.13
C GLY A 141 -4.91 -11.32 -0.33
N ASN A 142 -4.21 -10.45 -1.07
CA ASN A 142 -2.93 -10.82 -1.68
C ASN A 142 -1.85 -11.21 -0.66
N PHE A 143 -1.56 -10.34 0.31
CA PHE A 143 -0.51 -10.60 1.30
C PHE A 143 -0.82 -11.80 2.22
N PRO A 144 -2.02 -11.92 2.81
CA PRO A 144 -2.35 -13.10 3.61
C PRO A 144 -2.21 -14.41 2.83
N ALA A 145 -2.66 -14.43 1.57
CA ALA A 145 -2.54 -15.61 0.71
C ALA A 145 -1.07 -15.94 0.39
N ALA A 146 -0.26 -14.93 0.02
CA ALA A 146 1.14 -15.12 -0.28
C ALA A 146 1.94 -15.64 0.92
N ILE A 147 1.69 -15.12 2.13
CA ILE A 147 2.31 -15.59 3.36
C ILE A 147 1.92 -17.05 3.64
N LYS A 148 0.66 -17.40 3.43
CA LYS A 148 0.19 -18.78 3.63
C LYS A 148 0.85 -19.75 2.65
N VAL A 149 0.91 -19.39 1.36
CA VAL A 149 1.63 -20.19 0.34
C VAL A 149 3.10 -20.37 0.72
N THR A 150 3.75 -19.29 1.19
CA THR A 150 5.15 -19.35 1.65
C THR A 150 5.30 -20.32 2.84
N ALA A 151 4.33 -20.32 3.76
CA ALA A 151 4.35 -21.24 4.89
C ALA A 151 4.14 -22.72 4.47
N GLU A 152 3.42 -22.96 3.37
CA GLU A 152 3.17 -24.29 2.82
C GLU A 152 4.36 -24.85 2.03
N TYR A 153 5.08 -24.01 1.28
CA TYR A 153 6.15 -24.41 0.36
C TYR A 153 7.57 -24.24 0.89
N PHE A 154 7.74 -23.53 2.00
CA PHE A 154 9.09 -23.25 2.54
C PHE A 154 9.21 -23.66 4.01
N PRO A 155 10.32 -24.32 4.39
CA PRO A 155 10.65 -24.56 5.78
C PRO A 155 10.89 -23.23 6.51
N LYS A 156 10.72 -23.20 7.84
CA LYS A 156 10.83 -21.99 8.68
C LYS A 156 12.08 -21.15 8.38
N LYS A 157 13.22 -21.80 8.19
CA LYS A 157 14.50 -21.14 7.90
C LYS A 157 14.52 -20.31 6.61
N ASP A 158 13.74 -20.71 5.59
CA ASP A 158 13.75 -20.08 4.26
C ASP A 158 12.56 -19.11 4.06
N ARG A 159 11.56 -19.12 4.94
CA ARG A 159 10.33 -18.31 4.78
C ARG A 159 10.61 -16.81 4.69
N ALA A 160 11.52 -16.30 5.53
CA ALA A 160 11.87 -14.89 5.52
C ALA A 160 12.48 -14.47 4.18
N TYR A 161 13.34 -15.32 3.60
CA TYR A 161 13.95 -15.06 2.29
C TYR A 161 12.91 -15.14 1.15
N ALA A 162 12.03 -16.15 1.15
CA ALA A 162 10.94 -16.24 0.17
C ALA A 162 9.99 -15.04 0.26
N THR A 163 9.66 -14.59 1.48
CA THR A 163 8.85 -13.40 1.72
C THR A 163 9.50 -12.14 1.17
N SER A 164 10.81 -11.97 1.35
CA SER A 164 11.53 -10.81 0.80
C SER A 164 11.53 -10.79 -0.73
N ILE A 165 11.59 -11.96 -1.37
CA ILE A 165 11.54 -12.07 -2.83
C ILE A 165 10.15 -11.65 -3.34
N PHE A 166 9.06 -12.18 -2.81
CA PHE A 166 7.75 -11.78 -3.32
C PHE A 166 7.41 -10.31 -2.97
N ASN A 167 7.86 -9.81 -1.83
CA ASN A 167 7.72 -8.39 -1.48
C ASN A 167 8.48 -7.45 -2.43
N ALA A 168 9.60 -7.90 -2.99
CA ALA A 168 10.31 -7.15 -4.02
C ALA A 168 9.44 -6.90 -5.27
N GLY A 169 8.44 -7.76 -5.51
CA GLY A 169 7.44 -7.53 -6.55
C GLY A 169 6.68 -6.20 -6.39
N ALA A 170 6.41 -5.77 -5.16
CA ALA A 170 5.79 -4.47 -4.89
C ALA A 170 6.65 -3.30 -5.40
N SER A 171 7.97 -3.37 -5.16
CA SER A 171 8.91 -2.35 -5.63
C SER A 171 9.03 -2.34 -7.15
N ILE A 172 9.07 -3.52 -7.78
CA ILE A 172 9.09 -3.63 -9.25
C ILE A 172 7.79 -3.10 -9.86
N GLY A 173 6.62 -3.43 -9.28
CA GLY A 173 5.33 -2.87 -9.71
C GLY A 173 5.34 -1.33 -9.63
N ALA A 174 5.83 -0.77 -8.53
CA ALA A 174 5.94 0.66 -8.33
C ALA A 174 6.89 1.35 -9.32
N LEU A 175 7.99 0.69 -9.73
CA LEU A 175 8.92 1.21 -10.73
C LEU A 175 8.39 1.12 -12.16
N VAL A 176 7.66 0.06 -12.49
CA VAL A 176 7.12 -0.17 -13.84
C VAL A 176 5.88 0.68 -14.11
N ALA A 177 5.06 0.94 -13.08
CA ALA A 177 3.81 1.68 -13.21
C ALA A 177 3.94 3.05 -13.89
N PRO A 178 4.83 3.97 -13.45
CA PRO A 178 4.93 5.31 -14.03
C PRO A 178 5.41 5.34 -15.49
N ILE A 179 5.96 4.24 -15.97
CA ILE A 179 6.38 4.11 -17.38
C ILE A 179 5.25 3.46 -18.20
N SER A 180 4.73 2.32 -17.74
CA SER A 180 3.77 1.52 -18.53
C SER A 180 2.37 2.15 -18.56
N ILE A 181 1.85 2.62 -17.44
CA ILE A 181 0.46 3.08 -17.33
C ILE A 181 0.20 4.35 -18.14
N PRO A 182 1.01 5.43 -18.03
CA PRO A 182 0.78 6.62 -18.85
C PRO A 182 0.97 6.38 -20.34
N LEU A 183 1.90 5.49 -20.73
CA LEU A 183 2.08 5.11 -22.14
C LEU A 183 0.85 4.37 -22.69
N LEU A 184 0.29 3.44 -21.91
CA LEU A 184 -0.95 2.75 -22.28
C LEU A 184 -2.11 3.73 -22.41
N ALA A 185 -2.28 4.62 -21.43
CA ALA A 185 -3.33 5.61 -21.42
C ALA A 185 -3.21 6.61 -22.59
N LYS A 186 -2.01 7.04 -22.92
CA LYS A 186 -1.76 7.94 -24.06
C LYS A 186 -1.99 7.27 -25.40
N ALA A 187 -1.63 5.97 -25.55
CA ALA A 187 -1.71 5.25 -26.80
C ALA A 187 -3.13 4.75 -27.11
N TRP A 188 -3.87 4.28 -26.11
CA TRP A 188 -5.14 3.56 -26.29
C TRP A 188 -6.30 4.04 -25.42
N GLY A 189 -6.11 5.14 -24.67
CA GLY A 189 -7.09 5.64 -23.70
C GLY A 189 -6.84 5.10 -22.29
N TRP A 190 -7.32 5.86 -21.30
CA TRP A 190 -7.16 5.52 -19.89
C TRP A 190 -7.88 4.21 -19.51
N GLU A 191 -8.96 3.88 -20.19
CA GLU A 191 -9.73 2.65 -20.00
C GLU A 191 -8.87 1.42 -20.29
N MET A 192 -8.06 1.49 -21.35
CA MET A 192 -7.17 0.40 -21.72
C MET A 192 -6.05 0.18 -20.72
N ALA A 193 -5.60 1.22 -20.01
CA ALA A 193 -4.66 1.04 -18.91
C ALA A 193 -5.25 0.16 -17.79
N PHE A 194 -6.51 0.39 -17.41
CA PHE A 194 -7.21 -0.46 -16.43
C PHE A 194 -7.46 -1.87 -16.95
N ILE A 195 -7.87 -2.02 -18.19
CA ILE A 195 -8.14 -3.34 -18.80
C ILE A 195 -6.85 -4.17 -18.91
N VAL A 196 -5.77 -3.60 -19.44
CA VAL A 196 -4.52 -4.33 -19.66
C VAL A 196 -3.90 -4.75 -18.33
N ILE A 197 -3.81 -3.84 -17.37
CA ILE A 197 -3.23 -4.16 -16.05
C ILE A 197 -4.13 -5.15 -15.29
N GLY A 198 -5.45 -4.93 -15.26
CA GLY A 198 -6.39 -5.86 -14.61
C GLY A 198 -6.40 -7.25 -15.29
N ALA A 199 -6.24 -7.32 -16.62
CA ALA A 199 -6.15 -8.57 -17.36
C ALA A 199 -4.92 -9.41 -16.98
N LEU A 200 -3.81 -8.79 -16.55
CA LEU A 200 -2.64 -9.52 -16.04
C LEU A 200 -2.98 -10.40 -14.83
N GLY A 201 -3.92 -9.96 -13.99
CA GLY A 201 -4.41 -10.80 -12.89
C GLY A 201 -5.15 -12.05 -13.38
N PHE A 202 -5.97 -11.94 -14.42
CA PHE A 202 -6.63 -13.11 -15.03
C PHE A 202 -5.63 -14.06 -15.70
N VAL A 203 -4.57 -13.53 -16.34
CA VAL A 203 -3.46 -14.34 -16.86
C VAL A 203 -2.79 -15.10 -15.70
N TRP A 204 -2.50 -14.40 -14.61
CA TRP A 204 -1.94 -15.03 -13.42
C TRP A 204 -2.85 -16.15 -12.87
N MET A 205 -4.17 -15.92 -12.81
CA MET A 205 -5.13 -16.94 -12.37
C MET A 205 -5.06 -18.20 -13.23
N GLY A 206 -4.96 -18.06 -14.55
CA GLY A 206 -4.78 -19.18 -15.47
C GLY A 206 -3.52 -19.99 -15.12
N LEU A 207 -2.39 -19.31 -14.95
CA LEU A 207 -1.14 -19.96 -14.54
C LEU A 207 -1.27 -20.64 -13.18
N TRP A 208 -1.91 -19.98 -12.19
CA TRP A 208 -2.06 -20.51 -10.84
C TRP A 208 -2.88 -21.80 -10.78
N VAL A 209 -3.96 -21.89 -11.56
CA VAL A 209 -4.80 -23.08 -11.63
C VAL A 209 -3.98 -24.33 -12.01
N PHE A 210 -3.05 -24.18 -12.96
CA PHE A 210 -2.23 -25.28 -13.46
C PHE A 210 -0.99 -25.53 -12.60
N MET A 211 -0.38 -24.49 -12.04
CA MET A 211 0.91 -24.58 -11.36
C MET A 211 0.79 -24.89 -9.88
N TYR A 212 -0.25 -24.37 -9.21
CA TYR A 212 -0.37 -24.56 -7.76
C TYR A 212 -1.18 -25.79 -7.37
N THR A 213 -0.57 -26.62 -6.57
CA THR A 213 -1.18 -27.69 -5.76
C THR A 213 -0.44 -27.73 -4.43
N THR A 214 -0.99 -28.37 -3.40
CA THR A 214 -0.23 -28.54 -2.15
C THR A 214 1.04 -29.38 -2.40
N PRO A 215 2.15 -29.11 -1.67
CA PRO A 215 3.43 -29.79 -1.91
C PRO A 215 3.32 -31.32 -1.99
N GLU A 216 2.51 -31.92 -1.10
CA GLU A 216 2.29 -33.37 -1.01
C GLU A 216 1.62 -33.96 -2.27
N LYS A 217 0.81 -33.16 -2.97
CA LYS A 217 0.05 -33.56 -4.16
C LYS A 217 0.69 -33.08 -5.47
N SER A 218 1.76 -32.31 -5.39
CA SER A 218 2.41 -31.73 -6.55
C SER A 218 3.22 -32.77 -7.32
N LYS A 219 2.92 -32.91 -8.62
CA LYS A 219 3.69 -33.76 -9.52
C LYS A 219 5.10 -33.19 -9.83
N HIS A 220 5.33 -31.94 -9.51
CA HIS A 220 6.57 -31.22 -9.79
C HIS A 220 7.54 -31.22 -8.61
N VAL A 221 7.07 -31.59 -7.42
CA VAL A 221 7.87 -31.71 -6.19
C VAL A 221 8.31 -33.16 -6.03
N ASN A 222 9.63 -33.41 -6.07
CA ASN A 222 10.15 -34.75 -5.82
C ASN A 222 10.28 -35.03 -4.32
N LYS A 223 10.51 -36.31 -3.95
CA LYS A 223 10.61 -36.73 -2.53
C LYS A 223 11.65 -35.90 -1.75
N ALA A 224 12.82 -35.65 -2.34
CA ALA A 224 13.87 -34.90 -1.66
C ALA A 224 13.50 -33.42 -1.42
N GLU A 225 12.69 -32.81 -2.28
CA GLU A 225 12.17 -31.47 -2.05
C GLU A 225 11.03 -31.49 -1.04
N LEU A 226 10.15 -32.50 -1.07
CA LEU A 226 9.09 -32.65 -0.10
C LEU A 226 9.65 -32.83 1.32
N GLU A 227 10.63 -33.71 1.50
CA GLU A 227 11.34 -33.90 2.78
C GLU A 227 11.98 -32.59 3.26
N TYR A 228 12.54 -31.80 2.35
CA TYR A 228 13.10 -30.51 2.67
C TYR A 228 12.04 -29.48 3.11
N ILE A 229 10.87 -29.45 2.45
CA ILE A 229 9.75 -28.57 2.82
C ILE A 229 9.20 -28.95 4.19
N GLU A 230 9.11 -30.25 4.46
CA GLU A 230 8.47 -30.81 5.66
C GLU A 230 9.45 -31.01 6.84
N GLN A 231 10.72 -30.61 6.70
CA GLN A 231 11.73 -30.86 7.75
C GLN A 231 11.34 -30.33 9.14
N ASP A 232 10.49 -29.28 9.19
CA ASP A 232 10.01 -28.70 10.44
C ASP A 232 8.77 -29.41 11.01
N LYS A 233 8.16 -30.38 10.28
CA LYS A 233 6.98 -31.10 10.77
C LYS A 233 7.36 -32.08 11.89
N ASN A 234 8.55 -32.64 11.82
CA ASN A 234 9.06 -33.57 12.84
C ASN A 234 9.47 -32.88 14.15
N GLU A 235 9.72 -31.55 14.11
CA GLU A 235 9.95 -30.76 15.32
C GLU A 235 8.66 -30.45 16.10
N LYS A 236 7.49 -30.57 15.46
CA LYS A 236 6.19 -30.31 16.12
C LYS A 236 5.84 -31.34 17.21
N ASP A 237 6.34 -32.56 17.12
CA ASP A 237 6.04 -33.60 18.14
C ASP A 237 6.70 -33.32 19.50
N VAL A 238 7.73 -32.44 19.52
CA VAL A 238 8.37 -32.03 20.77
C VAL A 238 7.84 -30.69 21.30
N VAL A 239 7.34 -29.81 20.40
CA VAL A 239 6.89 -28.45 20.73
C VAL A 239 5.38 -28.36 21.02
N VAL A 240 4.60 -29.35 20.56
CA VAL A 240 3.14 -29.40 20.82
C VAL A 240 2.79 -29.42 22.30
N VAL A 241 3.68 -29.91 23.17
CA VAL A 241 3.48 -29.92 24.62
C VAL A 241 3.60 -28.52 25.26
N GLU A 242 4.34 -27.57 24.62
CA GLU A 242 4.48 -26.21 25.13
C GLU A 242 3.47 -25.22 24.50
N GLU A 243 2.95 -25.49 23.29
CA GLU A 243 1.96 -24.62 22.61
C GLU A 243 0.51 -24.81 23.14
N GLU A 244 0.18 -25.95 23.78
CA GLU A 244 -1.17 -26.20 24.32
C GLU A 244 -1.55 -25.31 25.53
N HIS A 245 -0.61 -24.56 26.09
CA HIS A 245 -0.84 -23.69 27.27
C HIS A 245 -0.71 -22.20 27.00
N GLU A 246 -0.46 -21.73 25.77
CA GLU A 246 -0.53 -20.30 25.49
C GLU A 246 -1.99 -19.82 25.53
N LYS A 247 -2.37 -19.14 26.59
CA LYS A 247 -3.69 -18.47 26.69
C LYS A 247 -3.85 -17.54 25.49
N LYS A 248 -4.91 -17.72 24.69
CA LYS A 248 -5.21 -16.84 23.55
C LYS A 248 -5.72 -15.51 24.05
N ILE A 249 -5.08 -14.42 23.65
CA ILE A 249 -5.58 -13.06 23.91
C ILE A 249 -6.84 -12.83 23.06
N GLY A 250 -7.95 -12.48 23.71
CA GLY A 250 -9.17 -12.09 23.02
C GLY A 250 -8.98 -10.76 22.24
N PHE A 251 -9.73 -10.60 21.15
CA PHE A 251 -9.66 -9.39 20.32
C PHE A 251 -9.80 -8.10 21.12
N LEU A 252 -10.81 -8.00 21.99
CA LEU A 252 -11.05 -6.82 22.84
C LEU A 252 -9.97 -6.64 23.90
N GLN A 253 -9.38 -7.72 24.38
CA GLN A 253 -8.30 -7.68 25.37
C GLN A 253 -7.03 -7.04 24.78
N CYS A 254 -6.80 -7.13 23.47
CA CYS A 254 -5.68 -6.45 22.83
C CYS A 254 -5.69 -4.94 23.06
N PHE A 255 -6.86 -4.31 23.18
CA PHE A 255 -6.99 -2.87 23.43
C PHE A 255 -6.68 -2.43 24.88
N THR A 256 -6.50 -3.35 25.81
CA THR A 256 -6.11 -3.03 27.20
C THR A 256 -4.61 -2.76 27.32
N PHE A 257 -3.80 -3.16 26.34
CA PHE A 257 -2.36 -3.01 26.38
C PHE A 257 -1.88 -1.68 25.78
N LYS A 258 -1.04 -0.94 26.50
CA LYS A 258 -0.41 0.29 26.00
C LYS A 258 0.44 0.06 24.74
N GLN A 259 1.02 -1.12 24.60
CA GLN A 259 1.79 -1.54 23.44
C GLN A 259 0.93 -1.57 22.16
N THR A 260 -0.33 -2.02 22.26
CA THR A 260 -1.28 -1.95 21.15
C THR A 260 -1.54 -0.51 20.73
N TRP A 261 -1.79 0.38 21.69
CA TRP A 261 -2.04 1.79 21.39
C TRP A 261 -0.81 2.50 20.82
N ALA A 262 0.39 2.17 21.28
CA ALA A 262 1.61 2.68 20.66
C ALA A 262 1.71 2.28 19.19
N PHE A 263 1.43 1.01 18.86
CA PHE A 263 1.41 0.54 17.48
C PHE A 263 0.30 1.21 16.67
N VAL A 264 -0.92 1.30 17.21
CA VAL A 264 -2.07 1.99 16.60
C VAL A 264 -1.74 3.43 16.23
N VAL A 265 -1.19 4.20 17.19
CA VAL A 265 -0.84 5.61 16.94
C VAL A 265 0.28 5.73 15.91
N GLY A 266 1.30 4.88 15.99
CA GLY A 266 2.40 4.88 15.03
C GLY A 266 1.89 4.63 13.59
N LYS A 267 1.01 3.67 13.39
CA LYS A 267 0.40 3.36 12.08
C LYS A 267 -0.56 4.46 11.62
N PHE A 268 -1.44 4.92 12.50
CA PHE A 268 -2.39 5.99 12.20
C PHE A 268 -1.70 7.26 11.69
N MET A 269 -0.62 7.68 12.34
CA MET A 269 0.10 8.91 11.98
C MET A 269 0.90 8.79 10.69
N THR A 270 1.37 7.61 10.31
CA THR A 270 2.39 7.48 9.26
C THR A 270 1.90 6.84 7.97
N ASP A 271 0.94 5.92 8.00
CA ASP A 271 0.48 5.23 6.80
C ASP A 271 -0.20 6.18 5.82
N GLY A 272 -0.97 7.16 6.32
CA GLY A 272 -1.60 8.19 5.50
C GLY A 272 -0.60 9.01 4.68
N VAL A 273 0.59 9.25 5.23
CA VAL A 273 1.68 9.99 4.55
C VAL A 273 2.17 9.22 3.32
N TRP A 274 2.42 7.92 3.46
CA TRP A 274 2.82 7.07 2.35
C TRP A 274 1.77 7.04 1.24
N TRP A 275 0.50 6.83 1.61
CA TRP A 275 -0.60 6.81 0.65
C TRP A 275 -0.80 8.17 -0.01
N PHE A 276 -0.55 9.26 0.71
CA PHE A 276 -0.56 10.60 0.12
C PHE A 276 0.53 10.76 -0.94
N PHE A 277 1.75 10.36 -0.65
CA PHE A 277 2.84 10.40 -1.63
C PHE A 277 2.53 9.55 -2.86
N LEU A 278 1.97 8.36 -2.66
CA LEU A 278 1.61 7.45 -3.75
C LEU A 278 0.51 8.02 -4.65
N PHE A 279 -0.53 8.60 -4.06
CA PHE A 279 -1.72 9.01 -4.81
C PHE A 279 -1.64 10.44 -5.37
N TRP A 280 -0.95 11.34 -4.69
CA TRP A 280 -1.00 12.75 -5.02
C TRP A 280 0.26 13.32 -5.68
N THR A 281 1.39 12.61 -5.67
CA THR A 281 2.61 13.13 -6.32
C THR A 281 2.43 13.37 -7.82
N PRO A 282 1.73 12.51 -8.59
CA PRO A 282 1.49 12.81 -10.00
C PRO A 282 0.72 14.11 -10.21
N SER A 283 -0.35 14.34 -9.45
CA SER A 283 -1.13 15.57 -9.50
C SER A 283 -0.36 16.79 -8.99
N TYR A 284 0.48 16.63 -7.97
CA TYR A 284 1.38 17.68 -7.52
C TYR A 284 2.33 18.16 -8.63
N LEU A 285 2.93 17.24 -9.37
CA LEU A 285 3.83 17.56 -10.48
C LEU A 285 3.10 18.34 -11.58
N ASN A 286 1.88 17.95 -11.89
CA ASN A 286 1.06 18.67 -12.88
C ASN A 286 0.64 20.05 -12.34
N THR A 287 0.14 20.13 -11.12
CA THR A 287 -0.32 21.39 -10.50
C THR A 287 0.82 22.42 -10.36
N GLN A 288 1.98 21.97 -9.90
CA GLN A 288 3.10 22.85 -9.56
C GLN A 288 3.96 23.21 -10.78
N PHE A 289 4.12 22.29 -11.73
CA PHE A 289 5.09 22.43 -12.81
C PHE A 289 4.47 22.27 -14.21
N GLY A 290 3.18 21.91 -14.31
CA GLY A 290 2.55 21.60 -15.59
C GLY A 290 3.09 20.31 -16.24
N ILE A 291 3.78 19.44 -15.46
CA ILE A 291 4.40 18.21 -15.95
C ILE A 291 3.35 17.09 -15.88
N LYS A 292 3.00 16.56 -17.04
CA LYS A 292 2.05 15.46 -17.17
C LYS A 292 2.71 14.11 -16.91
N THR A 293 1.93 13.16 -16.43
CA THR A 293 2.41 11.78 -16.19
C THR A 293 2.86 11.09 -17.48
N SER A 294 2.26 11.42 -18.61
CA SER A 294 2.60 10.87 -19.94
C SER A 294 3.83 11.52 -20.58
N ASP A 295 4.38 12.58 -20.00
CA ASP A 295 5.60 13.21 -20.49
C ASP A 295 6.83 12.40 -20.06
N PRO A 296 7.87 12.29 -20.92
CA PRO A 296 9.10 11.58 -20.53
C PRO A 296 9.72 12.08 -19.23
N LEU A 297 9.65 13.39 -18.96
CA LEU A 297 10.14 14.00 -17.72
C LEU A 297 9.27 13.56 -16.53
N GLY A 298 7.93 13.54 -16.67
CA GLY A 298 7.01 13.10 -15.62
C GLY A 298 7.22 11.62 -15.26
N MET A 299 7.33 10.76 -16.27
CA MET A 299 7.67 9.34 -16.08
C MET A 299 9.00 9.18 -15.35
N GLY A 300 10.03 9.90 -15.76
CA GLY A 300 11.37 9.85 -15.15
C GLY A 300 11.38 10.36 -13.70
N LEU A 301 10.64 11.42 -13.39
CA LEU A 301 10.50 11.96 -12.03
C LEU A 301 9.83 10.94 -11.10
N ILE A 302 8.70 10.38 -11.50
CA ILE A 302 7.96 9.43 -10.67
C ILE A 302 8.73 8.10 -10.54
N PHE A 303 9.37 7.64 -11.61
CA PHE A 303 10.28 6.48 -11.56
C PHE A 303 11.40 6.70 -10.55
N THR A 304 12.05 7.88 -10.59
CA THR A 304 13.14 8.23 -9.67
C THR A 304 12.67 8.27 -8.22
N LEU A 305 11.47 8.78 -7.96
CA LEU A 305 10.87 8.76 -6.63
C LEU A 305 10.81 7.32 -6.08
N TYR A 306 10.25 6.40 -6.85
CA TYR A 306 10.13 5.00 -6.41
C TYR A 306 11.48 4.28 -6.35
N ALA A 307 12.42 4.62 -7.23
CA ALA A 307 13.79 4.11 -7.15
C ALA A 307 14.48 4.51 -5.83
N ILE A 308 14.27 5.77 -5.39
CA ILE A 308 14.79 6.24 -4.10
C ILE A 308 14.13 5.49 -2.93
N THR A 309 12.83 5.18 -3.00
CA THR A 309 12.15 4.43 -1.92
C THR A 309 12.76 3.05 -1.68
N MET A 310 13.43 2.45 -2.68
CA MET A 310 14.13 1.17 -2.52
C MET A 310 15.33 1.25 -1.57
N LEU A 311 15.85 2.43 -1.26
CA LEU A 311 16.90 2.61 -0.24
C LEU A 311 16.47 2.14 1.14
N SER A 312 15.17 1.96 1.39
CA SER A 312 14.62 1.38 2.61
C SER A 312 15.19 -0.01 2.96
N ILE A 313 15.67 -0.77 1.96
CA ILE A 313 16.33 -2.07 2.15
C ILE A 313 17.49 -1.96 3.14
N TYR A 314 18.23 -0.85 3.09
CA TYR A 314 19.32 -0.59 4.04
C TYR A 314 18.82 -0.16 5.43
N GLY A 315 17.66 0.50 5.49
CA GLY A 315 17.04 0.93 6.73
C GLY A 315 16.63 -0.22 7.64
N GLY A 316 16.15 -1.32 7.07
CA GLY A 316 15.81 -2.54 7.83
C GLY A 316 16.99 -3.16 8.58
N LYS A 317 18.23 -2.90 8.17
CA LYS A 317 19.47 -3.40 8.83
C LYS A 317 19.92 -2.55 10.03
N LEU A 318 19.42 -1.32 10.16
CA LEU A 318 19.89 -0.37 11.18
C LEU A 318 19.69 -0.87 12.62
N PRO A 319 18.55 -1.46 13.03
CA PRO A 319 18.41 -2.03 14.36
C PRO A 319 19.39 -3.15 14.64
N THR A 320 19.65 -4.02 13.67
CA THR A 320 20.62 -5.12 13.82
C THR A 320 22.03 -4.58 14.10
N ILE A 321 22.41 -3.47 13.47
CA ILE A 321 23.68 -2.80 13.73
C ILE A 321 23.74 -2.29 15.18
N PHE A 322 22.67 -1.70 15.68
CA PHE A 322 22.61 -1.22 17.08
C PHE A 322 22.67 -2.38 18.08
N ILE A 323 21.95 -3.48 17.83
CA ILE A 323 22.00 -4.67 18.66
C ILE A 323 23.44 -5.22 18.72
N ASN A 324 24.07 -5.43 17.55
CA ASN A 324 25.38 -6.05 17.47
C ASN A 324 26.53 -5.18 18.02
N ARG A 325 26.44 -3.84 17.83
CA ARG A 325 27.51 -2.93 18.26
C ARG A 325 27.34 -2.42 19.70
N SER A 326 26.10 -2.24 20.15
CA SER A 326 25.82 -1.55 21.41
C SER A 326 25.12 -2.45 22.45
N GLY A 327 24.85 -3.72 22.14
CA GLY A 327 24.14 -4.65 23.04
C GLY A 327 22.73 -4.19 23.39
N MET A 328 22.08 -3.35 22.55
CA MET A 328 20.73 -2.85 22.82
C MET A 328 19.70 -3.98 22.72
N ASN A 329 18.67 -3.94 23.56
CA ASN A 329 17.52 -4.82 23.35
C ASN A 329 16.81 -4.51 22.04
N PRO A 330 16.11 -5.49 21.41
CA PRO A 330 15.47 -5.32 20.09
C PRO A 330 14.53 -4.11 20.02
N TYR A 331 13.67 -3.92 21.00
CA TYR A 331 12.72 -2.79 21.05
C TYR A 331 13.44 -1.43 21.07
N ALA A 332 14.46 -1.28 21.94
CA ALA A 332 15.22 -0.03 22.02
C ALA A 332 15.98 0.27 20.72
N ALA A 333 16.56 -0.76 20.09
CA ALA A 333 17.24 -0.63 18.81
C ALA A 333 16.28 -0.18 17.70
N ARG A 334 15.06 -0.77 17.64
CA ARG A 334 14.02 -0.37 16.67
C ARG A 334 13.53 1.05 16.92
N MET A 335 13.23 1.41 18.18
CA MET A 335 12.80 2.76 18.53
C MET A 335 13.85 3.81 18.19
N LYS A 336 15.15 3.49 18.36
CA LYS A 336 16.26 4.37 17.96
C LYS A 336 16.34 4.51 16.43
N ALA A 337 16.21 3.42 15.70
CA ALA A 337 16.18 3.44 14.24
C ALA A 337 14.98 4.24 13.72
N MET A 338 13.80 4.02 14.29
CA MET A 338 12.57 4.74 13.93
C MET A 338 12.69 6.24 14.21
N LEU A 339 13.37 6.65 15.29
CA LEU A 339 13.65 8.07 15.54
C LEU A 339 14.50 8.67 14.43
N ILE A 340 15.54 7.97 14.00
CA ILE A 340 16.39 8.42 12.87
C ILE A 340 15.55 8.57 11.60
N PHE A 341 14.72 7.57 11.28
CA PHE A 341 13.83 7.63 10.11
C PHE A 341 12.79 8.73 10.22
N ALA A 342 12.32 9.08 11.42
CA ALA A 342 11.36 10.16 11.64
C ALA A 342 11.88 11.56 11.27
N PHE A 343 13.20 11.76 11.21
CA PHE A 343 13.79 13.02 10.78
C PHE A 343 13.83 13.21 9.26
N PHE A 344 13.88 12.14 8.47
CA PHE A 344 13.96 12.26 7.01
C PHE A 344 12.71 12.89 6.36
N PRO A 345 11.47 12.60 6.78
CA PRO A 345 10.29 13.27 6.25
C PRO A 345 10.28 14.79 6.47
N LEU A 346 11.08 15.34 7.41
CA LEU A 346 11.24 16.77 7.56
C LEU A 346 11.81 17.44 6.30
N LEU A 347 12.56 16.70 5.48
CA LEU A 347 13.05 17.21 4.19
C LEU A 347 11.92 17.61 3.25
N VAL A 348 10.72 17.01 3.41
CA VAL A 348 9.55 17.36 2.59
C VAL A 348 9.08 18.79 2.83
N LEU A 349 9.42 19.41 3.97
CA LEU A 349 9.22 20.86 4.20
C LEU A 349 9.93 21.72 3.14
N LEU A 350 11.04 21.24 2.61
CA LEU A 350 11.81 21.92 1.58
C LEU A 350 11.30 21.63 0.16
N ALA A 351 10.39 20.66 0.00
CA ALA A 351 9.89 20.25 -1.32
C ALA A 351 9.25 21.43 -2.07
N GLN A 352 8.36 22.16 -1.41
CA GLN A 352 7.67 23.30 -2.03
C GLN A 352 8.61 24.48 -2.31
N PRO A 353 9.44 24.98 -1.35
CA PRO A 353 10.38 26.05 -1.62
C PRO A 353 11.42 25.72 -2.69
N LEU A 354 12.05 24.56 -2.63
CA LEU A 354 13.06 24.16 -3.61
C LEU A 354 12.45 23.73 -4.95
N GLY A 355 11.18 23.40 -4.97
CA GLY A 355 10.41 23.15 -6.19
C GLY A 355 10.39 24.36 -7.11
N THR A 356 10.52 25.60 -6.60
CA THR A 356 10.64 26.80 -7.42
C THR A 356 11.91 26.82 -8.29
N ILE A 357 12.92 26.03 -7.91
CA ILE A 357 14.19 25.93 -8.63
C ILE A 357 14.13 24.79 -9.66
N SER A 358 13.64 23.59 -9.25
CA SER A 358 13.58 22.44 -10.14
C SER A 358 12.59 21.38 -9.58
N PRO A 359 11.84 20.67 -10.45
CA PRO A 359 10.94 19.60 -10.05
C PRO A 359 11.67 18.36 -9.44
N TRP A 360 12.97 18.25 -9.66
CA TRP A 360 13.77 17.15 -9.09
C TRP A 360 13.89 17.25 -7.57
N PHE A 361 13.93 18.44 -6.99
CA PHE A 361 14.03 18.60 -5.53
C PHE A 361 12.84 18.01 -4.79
N PRO A 362 11.58 18.39 -5.08
CA PRO A 362 10.43 17.75 -4.43
C PRO A 362 10.42 16.24 -4.58
N VAL A 363 10.71 15.74 -5.78
CA VAL A 363 10.70 14.29 -6.08
C VAL A 363 11.74 13.55 -5.24
N ILE A 364 12.96 14.07 -5.13
CA ILE A 364 14.01 13.47 -4.29
C ILE A 364 13.61 13.50 -2.82
N MET A 365 13.06 14.61 -2.33
CA MET A 365 12.67 14.76 -0.93
C MET A 365 11.49 13.86 -0.55
N ILE A 366 10.47 13.78 -1.42
CA ILE A 366 9.35 12.85 -1.24
C ILE A 366 9.84 11.41 -1.33
N GLY A 367 10.75 11.09 -2.25
CA GLY A 367 11.36 9.77 -2.38
C GLY A 367 12.13 9.36 -1.13
N ILE A 368 12.92 10.25 -0.55
CA ILE A 368 13.64 10.03 0.72
C ILE A 368 12.63 9.84 1.88
N GLY A 369 11.58 10.67 1.94
CA GLY A 369 10.48 10.50 2.89
C GLY A 369 9.79 9.14 2.74
N GLY A 370 9.57 8.68 1.52
CA GLY A 370 9.02 7.36 1.22
C GLY A 370 9.95 6.22 1.63
N ALA A 371 11.26 6.33 1.40
CA ALA A 371 12.26 5.37 1.86
C ALA A 371 12.28 5.27 3.39
N ALA A 372 12.18 6.42 4.07
CA ALA A 372 12.08 6.49 5.51
C ALA A 372 10.79 5.85 6.03
N HIS A 373 9.65 6.05 5.33
CA HIS A 373 8.39 5.38 5.67
C HIS A 373 8.50 3.88 5.60
N GLN A 374 9.05 3.31 4.52
CA GLN A 374 9.19 1.87 4.38
C GLN A 374 10.09 1.30 5.50
N SER A 375 11.21 1.96 5.78
CA SER A 375 12.10 1.58 6.90
C SER A 375 11.41 1.70 8.26
N TRP A 376 10.58 2.71 8.47
CA TRP A 376 9.72 2.87 9.65
C TRP A 376 8.70 1.73 9.74
N SER A 377 8.01 1.42 8.66
CA SER A 377 6.99 0.39 8.59
C SER A 377 7.54 -0.99 8.96
N ASP A 378 8.71 -1.37 8.44
CA ASP A 378 9.37 -2.63 8.78
C ASP A 378 9.68 -2.73 10.27
N ASN A 379 10.12 -1.63 10.87
CA ASN A 379 10.47 -1.59 12.28
C ASN A 379 9.25 -1.60 13.19
N ILE A 380 8.21 -0.83 12.87
CA ILE A 380 7.01 -0.76 13.71
C ILE A 380 6.25 -2.10 13.76
N PHE A 381 6.15 -2.82 12.63
CA PHE A 381 5.60 -4.17 12.61
C PHE A 381 6.42 -5.14 13.45
N SER A 382 7.74 -5.02 13.39
CA SER A 382 8.63 -5.88 14.16
C SER A 382 8.52 -5.65 15.67
N THR A 383 8.18 -4.43 16.13
CA THR A 383 7.95 -4.17 17.58
C THR A 383 6.79 -4.99 18.13
N VAL A 384 5.78 -5.30 17.31
CA VAL A 384 4.68 -6.18 17.72
C VAL A 384 5.19 -7.59 17.98
N GLY A 385 6.02 -8.13 17.08
CA GLY A 385 6.65 -9.44 17.27
C GLY A 385 7.56 -9.53 18.49
N ASP A 386 8.21 -8.41 18.86
CA ASP A 386 9.10 -8.36 20.03
C ASP A 386 8.34 -8.34 21.37
N MET A 387 7.11 -7.80 21.41
CA MET A 387 6.39 -7.50 22.66
C MET A 387 5.17 -8.39 22.91
N PHE A 388 4.59 -8.97 21.88
CA PHE A 388 3.36 -9.76 22.00
C PHE A 388 3.63 -11.25 21.86
N PRO A 389 2.86 -12.12 22.56
CA PRO A 389 2.88 -13.56 22.33
C PRO A 389 2.41 -13.88 20.90
N LYS A 390 2.90 -14.98 20.35
CA LYS A 390 2.62 -15.40 18.96
C LYS A 390 1.13 -15.42 18.61
N SER A 391 0.29 -15.84 19.58
CA SER A 391 -1.16 -15.91 19.43
C SER A 391 -1.86 -14.55 19.20
N ALA A 392 -1.23 -13.43 19.61
CA ALA A 392 -1.79 -12.08 19.49
C ALA A 392 -1.21 -11.25 18.33
N ILE A 393 -0.06 -11.65 17.77
CA ILE A 393 0.66 -10.85 16.75
C ILE A 393 -0.25 -10.52 15.56
N ALA A 394 -0.94 -11.52 15.01
CA ALA A 394 -1.81 -11.30 13.84
C ALA A 394 -2.97 -10.33 14.15
N THR A 395 -3.58 -10.47 15.33
CA THR A 395 -4.69 -9.62 15.78
C THR A 395 -4.23 -8.16 15.96
N VAL A 396 -3.11 -7.95 16.66
CA VAL A 396 -2.56 -6.60 16.90
C VAL A 396 -2.11 -5.97 15.59
N THR A 397 -1.48 -6.74 14.69
CA THR A 397 -1.11 -6.29 13.35
C THR A 397 -2.32 -5.84 12.54
N GLY A 398 -3.43 -6.58 12.59
CA GLY A 398 -4.69 -6.21 11.94
C GLY A 398 -5.29 -4.91 12.51
N ILE A 399 -5.29 -4.75 13.85
CA ILE A 399 -5.76 -3.53 14.52
C ILE A 399 -4.95 -2.31 14.06
N GLY A 400 -3.61 -2.43 14.03
CA GLY A 400 -2.76 -1.34 13.55
C GLY A 400 -2.91 -1.05 12.06
N GLY A 401 -3.08 -2.08 11.23
CA GLY A 401 -3.36 -1.92 9.80
C GLY A 401 -4.66 -1.15 9.57
N MET A 402 -5.71 -1.46 10.33
CA MET A 402 -6.97 -0.71 10.27
C MET A 402 -6.78 0.74 10.72
N ALA A 403 -6.02 0.98 11.81
CA ALA A 403 -5.72 2.34 12.27
C ALA A 403 -4.97 3.16 11.22
N GLY A 404 -4.01 2.56 10.52
CA GLY A 404 -3.30 3.17 9.39
C GLY A 404 -4.25 3.54 8.24
N GLY A 405 -5.19 2.65 7.93
CA GLY A 405 -6.22 2.92 6.92
C GLY A 405 -7.15 4.07 7.31
N VAL A 406 -7.54 4.19 8.60
CA VAL A 406 -8.33 5.33 9.10
C VAL A 406 -7.52 6.63 8.98
N GLY A 407 -6.24 6.62 9.38
CA GLY A 407 -5.35 7.78 9.21
C GLY A 407 -5.22 8.19 7.75
N SER A 408 -5.06 7.22 6.84
CA SER A 408 -5.04 7.46 5.40
C SER A 408 -6.38 8.04 4.90
N MET A 409 -7.51 7.46 5.29
CA MET A 409 -8.84 7.96 4.94
C MET A 409 -8.98 9.45 5.27
N ILE A 410 -8.62 9.84 6.48
CA ILE A 410 -8.71 11.24 6.93
C ILE A 410 -7.81 12.13 6.08
N LEU A 411 -6.54 11.74 5.91
CA LEU A 411 -5.57 12.57 5.18
C LEU A 411 -5.96 12.76 3.71
N GLN A 412 -6.42 11.69 3.01
CA GLN A 412 -6.87 11.77 1.63
C GLN A 412 -8.06 12.72 1.47
N LYS A 413 -9.05 12.62 2.36
CA LYS A 413 -10.24 13.47 2.31
C LYS A 413 -9.92 14.93 2.62
N VAL A 414 -9.11 15.15 3.65
CA VAL A 414 -8.67 16.50 4.05
C VAL A 414 -7.83 17.14 2.94
N ALA A 415 -6.90 16.39 2.33
CA ALA A 415 -6.06 16.89 1.23
C ALA A 415 -6.91 17.33 0.03
N GLY A 416 -7.82 16.46 -0.46
CA GLY A 416 -8.68 16.80 -1.59
C GLY A 416 -9.53 18.05 -1.34
N ASN A 417 -10.19 18.12 -0.19
CA ASN A 417 -10.99 19.30 0.18
C ASN A 417 -10.15 20.56 0.37
N LEU A 418 -8.96 20.43 0.95
CA LEU A 418 -8.03 21.56 1.14
C LEU A 418 -7.58 22.13 -0.20
N PHE A 419 -7.28 21.30 -1.19
CA PHE A 419 -6.81 21.75 -2.49
C PHE A 419 -7.91 22.52 -3.23
N VAL A 420 -9.17 22.04 -3.19
CA VAL A 420 -10.32 22.75 -3.76
C VAL A 420 -10.54 24.07 -3.03
N TYR A 421 -10.52 24.08 -1.70
CA TYR A 421 -10.70 25.29 -0.90
C TYR A 421 -9.58 26.31 -1.16
N ALA A 422 -8.33 25.86 -1.17
CA ALA A 422 -7.19 26.72 -1.40
C ALA A 422 -7.20 27.37 -2.78
N ASP A 423 -7.65 26.65 -3.80
CA ASP A 423 -7.79 27.16 -5.16
C ASP A 423 -8.94 28.18 -5.25
N ALA A 424 -10.11 27.83 -4.74
CA ALA A 424 -11.29 28.68 -4.78
C ALA A 424 -11.11 30.01 -4.01
N THR A 425 -10.44 29.96 -2.87
CA THR A 425 -10.21 31.15 -2.02
C THR A 425 -8.91 31.88 -2.32
N GLN A 426 -8.08 31.35 -3.25
CA GLN A 426 -6.71 31.83 -3.48
C GLN A 426 -5.91 31.97 -2.18
N MET A 427 -6.08 30.95 -1.31
CA MET A 427 -5.44 30.91 0.00
C MET A 427 -3.93 31.08 -0.12
N THR A 428 -3.35 31.87 0.74
CA THR A 428 -1.90 32.11 0.78
C THR A 428 -1.29 31.47 2.02
N PHE A 429 -0.21 30.70 1.84
CA PHE A 429 0.56 30.11 2.92
C PHE A 429 2.05 30.11 2.58
N MET A 430 2.85 30.73 3.46
CA MET A 430 4.33 30.80 3.33
C MET A 430 4.82 31.26 1.95
N GLY A 431 4.11 32.22 1.31
CA GLY A 431 4.46 32.80 0.01
C GLY A 431 3.91 32.03 -1.21
N PHE A 432 3.21 30.93 -1.01
CA PHE A 432 2.49 30.19 -2.06
C PHE A 432 1.01 30.49 -2.03
N THR A 433 0.36 30.50 -3.19
CA THR A 433 -1.06 30.88 -3.34
C THR A 433 -1.83 29.77 -4.06
N GLY A 434 -3.09 29.55 -3.68
CA GLY A 434 -3.96 28.54 -4.30
C GLY A 434 -3.57 27.10 -3.94
N LYS A 435 -3.70 26.17 -4.89
CA LYS A 435 -3.35 24.75 -4.70
C LYS A 435 -1.92 24.52 -4.20
N PRO A 436 -0.88 25.24 -4.69
CA PRO A 436 0.47 25.14 -4.14
C PRO A 436 0.57 25.42 -2.64
N ALA A 437 -0.22 26.34 -2.10
CA ALA A 437 -0.31 26.58 -0.65
C ALA A 437 -0.93 25.39 0.07
N GLY A 438 -1.98 24.77 -0.50
CA GLY A 438 -2.61 23.57 0.01
C GLY A 438 -1.62 22.39 0.09
N TYR A 439 -0.87 22.14 -0.97
CA TYR A 439 0.18 21.11 -0.97
C TYR A 439 1.23 21.37 0.10
N PHE A 440 1.66 22.62 0.27
CA PHE A 440 2.65 22.95 1.30
C PHE A 440 2.14 22.66 2.72
N ILE A 441 0.87 22.94 3.02
CA ILE A 441 0.26 22.60 4.31
C ILE A 441 0.27 21.08 4.53
N ILE A 442 -0.11 20.29 3.53
CA ILE A 442 -0.09 18.83 3.64
C ILE A 442 1.35 18.32 3.81
N PHE A 443 2.33 18.89 3.10
CA PHE A 443 3.73 18.55 3.30
C PHE A 443 4.21 18.87 4.73
N CYS A 444 3.75 19.95 5.35
CA CYS A 444 4.03 20.25 6.75
C CYS A 444 3.45 19.16 7.68
N VAL A 445 2.21 18.72 7.44
CA VAL A 445 1.60 17.61 8.19
C VAL A 445 2.39 16.32 8.01
N CYS A 446 2.73 15.96 6.77
CA CYS A 446 3.52 14.77 6.46
C CYS A 446 4.89 14.79 7.13
N ALA A 447 5.54 15.93 7.14
CA ALA A 447 6.89 16.11 7.70
C ALA A 447 6.94 15.85 9.20
N VAL A 448 5.94 16.31 9.97
CA VAL A 448 5.94 16.22 11.43
C VAL A 448 5.27 14.95 11.96
N ALA A 449 4.47 14.27 11.15
CA ALA A 449 3.66 13.12 11.56
C ALA A 449 4.49 12.00 12.21
N TYR A 450 5.66 11.72 11.68
CA TYR A 450 6.56 10.66 12.18
C TYR A 450 7.14 11.00 13.55
N LEU A 451 7.57 12.25 13.75
CA LEU A 451 8.10 12.70 15.04
C LEU A 451 7.01 12.69 16.10
N ILE A 452 5.82 13.19 15.77
CA ILE A 452 4.67 13.17 16.69
C ILE A 452 4.31 11.72 17.03
N GLY A 453 4.20 10.86 16.04
CA GLY A 453 3.93 9.43 16.21
C GLY A 453 4.97 8.78 17.12
N TRP A 454 6.27 9.03 16.88
CA TRP A 454 7.35 8.49 17.68
C TRP A 454 7.29 8.95 19.15
N ILE A 455 7.05 10.25 19.37
CA ILE A 455 6.94 10.83 20.74
C ILE A 455 5.81 10.14 21.51
N ILE A 456 4.62 10.01 20.88
CA ILE A 456 3.46 9.38 21.53
C ILE A 456 3.74 7.89 21.81
N MET A 457 4.32 7.17 20.85
CA MET A 457 4.73 5.77 21.05
C MET A 457 5.69 5.63 22.22
N LYS A 458 6.67 6.54 22.34
CA LYS A 458 7.67 6.53 23.41
C LYS A 458 7.06 6.87 24.78
N ILE A 459 6.05 7.74 24.82
CA ILE A 459 5.30 8.04 26.04
C ILE A 459 4.47 6.83 26.50
N LEU A 460 3.81 6.14 25.57
CA LEU A 460 2.97 4.97 25.86
C LEU A 460 3.81 3.77 26.30
N VAL A 461 4.95 3.55 25.64
CA VAL A 461 5.87 2.42 25.92
C VAL A 461 7.29 2.95 26.09
N PRO A 462 7.62 3.53 27.26
CA PRO A 462 8.94 4.13 27.50
C PRO A 462 10.07 3.12 27.56
N LYS A 463 9.76 1.87 28.01
CA LYS A 463 10.73 0.77 28.17
C LYS A 463 10.19 -0.50 27.55
N TYR A 464 11.11 -1.38 27.12
CA TYR A 464 10.77 -2.71 26.65
C TYR A 464 10.04 -3.52 27.74
N LYS A 465 8.86 -4.00 27.40
CA LYS A 465 8.06 -4.86 28.28
C LYS A 465 7.30 -5.87 27.43
N VAL A 466 7.67 -7.13 27.57
CA VAL A 466 6.94 -8.24 26.95
C VAL A 466 5.62 -8.42 27.71
N ILE A 467 4.55 -8.70 26.98
CA ILE A 467 3.25 -9.03 27.53
C ILE A 467 3.27 -10.50 27.90
N VAL A 468 3.19 -10.76 29.21
CA VAL A 468 3.04 -12.11 29.78
C VAL A 468 1.59 -12.24 30.22
N LEU A 469 0.94 -13.32 29.82
CA LEU A 469 -0.43 -13.64 30.21
C LEU A 469 -0.38 -14.44 31.52
N GLU A 470 -0.88 -13.83 32.58
CA GLU A 470 -1.10 -14.49 33.86
C GLU A 470 -2.28 -15.47 33.85
#